data_492afb872bb8cf46ee22d9dd8b89750b
#
_entry.id   492afb872bb8cf46ee22d9dd8b89750b
#
_cell.length_a   1.000
_cell.length_b   1.000
_cell.length_c   1.000
_cell.angle_alpha   90.00
_cell.angle_beta   90.00
_cell.angle_gamma   90.00
#
_symmetry.space_group_name_H-M   'P 1'
#
loop_
_entity.id
_entity.type
_entity.pdbx_description
1 polymer ?
#
loop_
_entity_poly.entity_id
_entity_poly.type
_entity_poly.pdbx_seq_one_letter_code
_entity_poly.pdbx_strand_id
1 'polypeptide(L)'
;MTQMPYYASAEQVMRDRSEYARKGISRGRSVAVLTYADGILFIAENPSTTLHKIGEIYDRIGFAAVGRYSEFETLRQAGVRLADVRGYSYNRRDVTGRVLANAYAQTLGAIFTEQMKPYEVEVCVADLGDEPRRDELYRLTFDGSVFDEPDFVVMGGQAEAVSSALRSGFQARLPLAEALVLGASALATGAAAGNGNAAKSATAAAALPPQKLEVAVLDRNRTKRTFRRISGAALRDLLGVADVPDPDPDEPATPSDTGEESSGSTE
;
A
#
# COMPACT_ATOMS: atom_id res chain seq x y z
N MET A 1 27.62 28.78 -36.67
CA MET A 1 26.39 27.99 -36.50
C MET A 1 25.97 28.13 -35.03
N THR A 2 25.00 28.98 -34.76
CA THR A 2 24.52 29.26 -33.40
C THR A 2 23.58 28.12 -32.99
N GLN A 3 23.99 27.25 -32.06
CA GLN A 3 23.09 26.28 -31.45
C GLN A 3 21.99 27.05 -30.73
N MET A 4 20.77 27.02 -31.23
CA MET A 4 19.63 27.47 -30.45
C MET A 4 19.51 26.55 -29.21
N PRO A 5 19.44 27.12 -28.00
CA PRO A 5 19.19 26.32 -26.83
C PRO A 5 17.81 25.67 -26.99
N TYR A 6 17.76 24.36 -26.91
CA TYR A 6 16.53 23.56 -26.96
C TYR A 6 15.75 23.82 -25.67
N TYR A 7 14.87 24.82 -25.69
CA TYR A 7 13.94 25.07 -24.59
C TYR A 7 12.81 24.05 -24.69
N ALA A 8 12.79 23.07 -23.79
CA ALA A 8 11.64 22.20 -23.63
C ALA A 8 10.40 23.06 -23.30
N SER A 9 9.28 22.79 -23.96
CA SER A 9 8.02 23.49 -23.62
C SER A 9 7.60 23.13 -22.18
N ALA A 10 6.84 24.02 -21.53
CA ALA A 10 6.31 23.75 -20.21
C ALA A 10 5.51 22.43 -20.17
N GLU A 11 4.78 22.14 -21.23
CA GLU A 11 4.03 20.89 -21.38
C GLU A 11 4.96 19.65 -21.42
N GLN A 12 6.07 19.73 -22.16
CA GLN A 12 7.06 18.65 -22.21
C GLN A 12 7.69 18.41 -20.83
N VAL A 13 8.07 19.47 -20.12
CA VAL A 13 8.61 19.36 -18.75
C VAL A 13 7.62 18.69 -17.80
N MET A 14 6.32 19.04 -17.85
CA MET A 14 5.31 18.43 -17.02
C MET A 14 5.05 16.96 -17.36
N ARG A 15 5.11 16.62 -18.66
CA ARG A 15 5.01 15.23 -19.12
C ARG A 15 6.17 14.38 -18.62
N ASP A 16 7.41 14.87 -18.76
CA ASP A 16 8.62 14.18 -18.33
C ASP A 16 8.61 13.96 -16.80
N ARG A 17 8.15 14.94 -16.02
CA ARG A 17 7.96 14.83 -14.57
C ARG A 17 6.93 13.76 -14.20
N SER A 18 5.81 13.72 -14.90
CA SER A 18 4.75 12.73 -14.67
C SER A 18 5.24 11.32 -14.98
N GLU A 19 5.96 11.13 -16.11
CA GLU A 19 6.54 9.85 -16.48
C GLU A 19 7.59 9.38 -15.45
N TYR A 20 8.43 10.30 -15.01
CA TYR A 20 9.43 10.01 -13.97
C TYR A 20 8.79 9.50 -12.68
N ALA A 21 7.79 10.22 -12.16
CA ALA A 21 7.10 9.85 -10.93
C ALA A 21 6.37 8.50 -11.08
N ARG A 22 5.63 8.30 -12.17
CA ARG A 22 4.93 7.03 -12.47
C ARG A 22 5.90 5.86 -12.56
N LYS A 23 7.05 6.04 -13.20
CA LYS A 23 8.08 4.99 -13.30
C LYS A 23 8.67 4.62 -11.94
N GLY A 24 8.81 5.58 -11.03
CA GLY A 24 9.22 5.32 -9.65
C GLY A 24 8.17 4.53 -8.87
N ILE A 25 6.90 4.94 -8.95
CA ILE A 25 5.76 4.30 -8.28
C ILE A 25 5.55 2.87 -8.82
N SER A 26 5.65 2.66 -10.13
CA SER A 26 5.42 1.37 -10.78
C SER A 26 6.39 0.26 -10.37
N ARG A 27 7.54 0.61 -9.81
CA ARG A 27 8.50 -0.34 -9.21
C ARG A 27 8.08 -0.80 -7.82
N GLY A 28 7.17 -0.07 -7.20
CA GLY A 28 6.65 -0.38 -5.86
C GLY A 28 5.68 -1.55 -5.88
N ARG A 29 5.77 -2.42 -4.88
CA ARG A 29 4.77 -3.47 -4.65
C ARG A 29 3.45 -2.83 -4.25
N SER A 30 2.36 -3.46 -4.68
CA SER A 30 1.02 -2.89 -4.52
C SER A 30 0.53 -2.85 -3.08
N VAL A 31 -0.32 -1.88 -2.84
CA VAL A 31 -1.09 -1.70 -1.60
C VAL A 31 -2.56 -1.59 -1.97
N ALA A 32 -3.41 -2.26 -1.22
CA ALA A 32 -4.86 -2.12 -1.30
C ALA A 32 -5.43 -1.63 0.03
N VAL A 33 -6.41 -0.74 -0.04
CA VAL A 33 -7.20 -0.28 1.10
C VAL A 33 -8.65 -0.47 0.73
N LEU A 34 -9.42 -1.17 1.56
CA LEU A 34 -10.82 -1.49 1.25
C LEU A 34 -11.71 -1.42 2.48
N THR A 35 -12.97 -1.06 2.28
CA THR A 35 -13.98 -1.07 3.33
C THR A 35 -14.43 -2.49 3.63
N TYR A 36 -14.70 -2.80 4.90
CA TYR A 36 -15.31 -4.05 5.34
C TYR A 36 -16.45 -3.78 6.36
N ALA A 37 -17.11 -4.79 6.87
CA ALA A 37 -18.30 -4.62 7.73
C ALA A 37 -18.07 -3.67 8.91
N ASP A 38 -16.94 -3.81 9.61
CA ASP A 38 -16.65 -3.09 10.84
C ASP A 38 -15.56 -2.02 10.68
N GLY A 39 -15.18 -1.65 9.45
CA GLY A 39 -14.19 -0.60 9.26
C GLY A 39 -13.46 -0.60 7.93
N ILE A 40 -12.16 -0.26 7.97
CA ILE A 40 -11.30 -0.14 6.80
C ILE A 40 -10.10 -1.07 6.98
N LEU A 41 -9.86 -1.94 5.99
CA LEU A 41 -8.72 -2.84 5.90
C LEU A 41 -7.63 -2.26 5.02
N PHE A 42 -6.41 -2.28 5.49
CA PHE A 42 -5.20 -1.98 4.74
C PHE A 42 -4.40 -3.28 4.56
N ILE A 43 -4.02 -3.56 3.34
CA ILE A 43 -3.21 -4.73 3.01
C ILE A 43 -2.15 -4.36 1.98
N ALA A 44 -0.91 -4.73 2.23
CA ALA A 44 0.21 -4.45 1.34
C ALA A 44 1.10 -5.68 1.17
N GLU A 45 1.63 -5.87 -0.03
CA GLU A 45 2.77 -6.74 -0.21
C GLU A 45 4.01 -6.02 0.35
N ASN A 46 4.53 -6.49 1.48
CA ASN A 46 5.69 -5.91 2.13
C ASN A 46 6.53 -6.99 2.85
N PRO A 47 7.68 -7.39 2.30
CA PRO A 47 8.58 -8.34 2.95
C PRO A 47 9.45 -7.69 4.04
N SER A 48 9.42 -6.35 4.17
CA SER A 48 10.19 -5.66 5.18
C SER A 48 9.48 -5.72 6.54
N THR A 49 10.22 -6.04 7.58
CA THR A 49 9.73 -6.04 8.96
C THR A 49 9.85 -4.67 9.64
N THR A 50 10.65 -3.76 9.07
CA THR A 50 10.97 -2.44 9.66
C THR A 50 10.41 -1.26 8.88
N LEU A 51 10.35 -1.35 7.55
CA LEU A 51 9.87 -0.28 6.69
C LEU A 51 8.39 -0.52 6.37
N HIS A 52 7.52 0.19 7.06
CA HIS A 52 6.08 0.04 6.91
C HIS A 52 5.51 0.96 5.83
N LYS A 53 4.62 0.40 5.01
CA LYS A 53 3.83 1.14 4.01
C LYS A 53 2.52 1.68 4.57
N ILE A 54 2.06 1.10 5.68
CA ILE A 54 0.80 1.40 6.33
C ILE A 54 1.09 2.02 7.69
N GLY A 55 0.38 3.08 8.03
CA GLY A 55 0.55 3.78 9.30
C GLY A 55 -0.73 4.42 9.82
N GLU A 56 -0.70 4.80 11.08
CA GLU A 56 -1.72 5.62 11.70
C GLU A 56 -1.34 7.10 11.55
N ILE A 57 -2.32 7.96 11.32
CA ILE A 57 -2.18 9.41 11.41
C ILE A 57 -2.82 9.94 12.67
N TYR A 58 -4.07 9.55 12.93
CA TYR A 58 -4.83 10.02 14.10
C TYR A 58 -5.84 8.97 14.55
N ASP A 59 -6.64 9.26 15.56
CA ASP A 59 -7.57 8.34 16.24
C ASP A 59 -8.35 7.40 15.29
N ARG A 60 -8.83 7.96 14.18
CA ARG A 60 -9.68 7.28 13.19
C ARG A 60 -9.14 7.38 11.78
N ILE A 61 -7.91 7.87 11.62
CA ILE A 61 -7.34 8.15 10.31
C ILE A 61 -6.11 7.29 10.11
N GLY A 62 -6.16 6.47 9.06
CA GLY A 62 -5.08 5.65 8.58
C GLY A 62 -4.43 6.21 7.33
N PHE A 63 -3.24 5.74 7.06
CA PHE A 63 -2.38 6.13 5.96
C PHE A 63 -1.80 4.89 5.30
N ALA A 64 -1.82 4.88 3.98
CA ALA A 64 -1.08 3.90 3.20
C ALA A 64 -0.36 4.59 2.06
N ALA A 65 0.81 4.09 1.67
CA ALA A 65 1.57 4.69 0.59
C ALA A 65 2.38 3.67 -0.21
N VAL A 66 2.68 4.04 -1.44
CA VAL A 66 3.61 3.34 -2.33
C VAL A 66 4.61 4.32 -2.91
N GLY A 67 5.74 3.81 -3.36
CA GLY A 67 6.82 4.60 -3.95
C GLY A 67 8.04 4.72 -3.02
N ARG A 68 8.69 5.88 -3.04
CA ARG A 68 9.93 6.09 -2.27
C ARG A 68 9.65 6.29 -0.78
N TYR A 69 10.17 5.39 0.06
CA TYR A 69 9.93 5.35 1.50
C TYR A 69 10.17 6.70 2.20
N SER A 70 11.34 7.33 1.97
CA SER A 70 11.68 8.59 2.63
C SER A 70 10.71 9.73 2.31
N GLU A 71 10.14 9.74 1.10
CA GLU A 71 9.21 10.78 0.65
C GLU A 71 7.84 10.59 1.31
N PHE A 72 7.27 9.38 1.28
CA PHE A 72 5.97 9.16 1.90
C PHE A 72 6.03 9.14 3.43
N GLU A 73 7.13 8.73 4.05
CA GLU A 73 7.29 8.82 5.50
C GLU A 73 7.36 10.29 5.96
N THR A 74 8.00 11.16 5.18
CA THR A 74 7.97 12.61 5.43
C THR A 74 6.54 13.14 5.39
N LEU A 75 5.73 12.74 4.41
CA LEU A 75 4.32 13.12 4.33
C LEU A 75 3.53 12.59 5.52
N ARG A 76 3.70 11.31 5.88
CA ARG A 76 3.02 10.72 7.03
C ARG A 76 3.32 11.49 8.32
N GLN A 77 4.58 11.80 8.59
CA GLN A 77 4.98 12.58 9.77
C GLN A 77 4.41 14.01 9.75
N ALA A 78 4.36 14.65 8.58
CA ALA A 78 3.74 15.96 8.44
C ALA A 78 2.23 15.91 8.74
N GLY A 79 1.54 14.85 8.29
CA GLY A 79 0.13 14.62 8.58
C GLY A 79 -0.14 14.38 10.07
N VAL A 80 0.69 13.60 10.76
CA VAL A 80 0.59 13.40 12.21
C VAL A 80 0.72 14.73 12.95
N ARG A 81 1.72 15.55 12.60
CA ARG A 81 1.91 16.88 13.21
C ARG A 81 0.72 17.80 12.96
N LEU A 82 0.19 17.83 11.73
CA LEU A 82 -0.98 18.63 11.39
C LEU A 82 -2.20 18.19 12.20
N ALA A 83 -2.43 16.89 12.31
CA ALA A 83 -3.52 16.31 13.07
C ALA A 83 -3.43 16.66 14.57
N ASP A 84 -2.24 16.49 15.15
CA ASP A 84 -1.98 16.80 16.55
C ASP A 84 -2.19 18.28 16.87
N VAL A 85 -1.62 19.19 16.07
CA VAL A 85 -1.77 20.63 16.26
C VAL A 85 -3.23 21.05 16.12
N ARG A 86 -3.94 20.53 15.11
CA ARG A 86 -5.34 20.88 14.88
C ARG A 86 -6.24 20.31 15.98
N GLY A 87 -6.04 19.06 16.37
CA GLY A 87 -6.82 18.42 17.43
C GLY A 87 -6.60 19.04 18.81
N TYR A 88 -5.39 19.53 19.08
CA TYR A 88 -5.07 20.26 20.30
C TYR A 88 -5.63 21.68 20.31
N SER A 89 -5.47 22.43 19.21
CA SER A 89 -5.86 23.85 19.12
C SER A 89 -7.37 24.07 19.04
N TYR A 90 -8.10 23.09 18.50
CA TYR A 90 -9.56 23.19 18.31
C TYR A 90 -10.26 22.00 18.98
N ASN A 91 -10.60 20.96 18.21
CA ASN A 91 -11.23 19.76 18.72
C ASN A 91 -10.70 18.54 17.95
N ARG A 92 -10.55 17.39 18.62
CA ARG A 92 -10.14 16.13 18.00
C ARG A 92 -11.06 15.72 16.83
N ARG A 93 -12.35 16.09 16.89
CA ARG A 93 -13.33 15.81 15.82
C ARG A 93 -13.15 16.68 14.59
N ASP A 94 -12.39 17.78 14.69
CA ASP A 94 -12.12 18.67 13.55
C ASP A 94 -10.94 18.14 12.69
N VAL A 95 -10.28 17.10 13.16
CA VAL A 95 -9.27 16.37 12.37
C VAL A 95 -10.00 15.33 11.54
N THR A 96 -10.11 15.60 10.22
CA THR A 96 -10.79 14.72 9.26
C THR A 96 -9.85 14.30 8.14
N GLY A 97 -10.14 13.16 7.52
CA GLY A 97 -9.39 12.65 6.36
C GLY A 97 -9.32 13.66 5.23
N ARG A 98 -10.43 14.38 4.97
CA ARG A 98 -10.48 15.43 3.95
C ARG A 98 -9.53 16.59 4.22
N VAL A 99 -9.40 17.02 5.47
CA VAL A 99 -8.44 18.09 5.84
C VAL A 99 -7.01 17.65 5.56
N LEU A 100 -6.67 16.42 5.91
CA LEU A 100 -5.35 15.84 5.64
C LEU A 100 -5.11 15.64 4.14
N ALA A 101 -6.09 15.11 3.41
CA ALA A 101 -6.01 14.94 1.97
C ALA A 101 -5.75 16.28 1.26
N ASN A 102 -6.45 17.35 1.64
CA ASN A 102 -6.23 18.67 1.07
C ASN A 102 -4.83 19.22 1.38
N ALA A 103 -4.31 19.02 2.59
CA ALA A 103 -2.97 19.45 2.95
C ALA A 103 -1.89 18.69 2.16
N TYR A 104 -2.06 17.38 1.99
CA TYR A 104 -1.16 16.58 1.16
C TYR A 104 -1.25 16.96 -0.32
N ALA A 105 -2.45 17.21 -0.84
CA ALA A 105 -2.65 17.66 -2.21
C ALA A 105 -1.90 18.95 -2.51
N GLN A 106 -2.02 19.94 -1.63
CA GLN A 106 -1.28 21.21 -1.73
C GLN A 106 0.23 20.99 -1.69
N THR A 107 0.71 20.16 -0.77
CA THR A 107 2.14 19.84 -0.64
C THR A 107 2.68 19.14 -1.88
N LEU A 108 2.00 18.09 -2.34
CA LEU A 108 2.39 17.33 -3.53
C LEU A 108 2.33 18.18 -4.80
N GLY A 109 1.28 19.00 -4.96
CA GLY A 109 1.13 19.93 -6.08
C GLY A 109 2.25 20.96 -6.13
N ALA A 110 2.61 21.58 -4.99
CA ALA A 110 3.73 22.49 -4.89
C ALA A 110 5.07 21.82 -5.24
N ILE A 111 5.33 20.64 -4.69
CA ILE A 111 6.53 19.85 -5.01
C ILE A 111 6.58 19.52 -6.49
N PHE A 112 5.45 19.09 -7.08
CA PHE A 112 5.36 18.74 -8.49
C PHE A 112 5.63 19.91 -9.42
N THR A 113 5.18 21.12 -9.06
CA THR A 113 5.33 22.32 -9.91
C THR A 113 6.64 23.05 -9.67
N GLU A 114 7.11 23.16 -8.44
CA GLU A 114 8.19 24.06 -8.04
C GLU A 114 9.55 23.38 -7.90
N GLN A 115 9.60 22.10 -7.49
CA GLN A 115 10.86 21.40 -7.29
C GLN A 115 11.38 20.78 -8.57
N MET A 116 12.71 20.63 -8.67
CA MET A 116 13.37 19.99 -9.82
C MET A 116 12.94 18.52 -9.96
N LYS A 117 12.77 17.81 -8.84
CA LYS A 117 12.37 16.40 -8.80
C LYS A 117 11.00 16.27 -8.16
N PRO A 118 9.99 15.71 -8.86
CA PRO A 118 8.72 15.36 -8.24
C PRO A 118 8.88 14.21 -7.26
N TYR A 119 7.98 14.10 -6.30
CA TYR A 119 7.90 12.93 -5.44
C TYR A 119 7.42 11.70 -6.24
N GLU A 120 8.04 10.57 -5.95
CA GLU A 120 7.69 9.27 -6.52
C GLU A 120 6.78 8.53 -5.53
N VAL A 121 5.60 9.10 -5.26
CA VAL A 121 4.66 8.57 -4.26
C VAL A 121 3.22 8.61 -4.73
N GLU A 122 2.45 7.66 -4.23
CA GLU A 122 1.00 7.65 -4.25
C GLU A 122 0.53 7.29 -2.84
N VAL A 123 -0.48 8.01 -2.35
CA VAL A 123 -0.89 7.98 -0.94
C VAL A 123 -2.39 7.75 -0.85
N CYS A 124 -2.80 6.94 0.13
CA CYS A 124 -4.18 6.83 0.56
C CYS A 124 -4.33 7.35 1.99
N VAL A 125 -5.29 8.24 2.19
CA VAL A 125 -5.78 8.66 3.50
C VAL A 125 -7.16 8.06 3.69
N ALA A 126 -7.33 7.26 4.73
CA ALA A 126 -8.61 6.65 5.06
C ALA A 126 -9.13 7.19 6.39
N ASP A 127 -10.36 7.66 6.42
CA ASP A 127 -11.05 8.18 7.60
C ASP A 127 -12.23 7.28 7.94
N LEU A 128 -12.20 6.70 9.14
CA LEU A 128 -13.24 5.81 9.62
C LEU A 128 -14.43 6.61 10.17
N GLY A 129 -15.56 6.57 9.50
CA GLY A 129 -16.81 7.17 9.94
C GLY A 129 -17.42 6.48 11.17
N ASP A 130 -18.42 7.09 11.79
CA ASP A 130 -19.20 6.45 12.87
C ASP A 130 -20.11 5.33 12.31
N GLU A 131 -20.46 5.44 11.04
CA GLU A 131 -21.24 4.48 10.26
C GLU A 131 -20.49 4.11 8.97
N PRO A 132 -20.68 2.89 8.43
CA PRO A 132 -20.00 2.46 7.19
C PRO A 132 -20.19 3.39 5.99
N ARG A 133 -21.32 4.09 5.92
CA ARG A 133 -21.60 5.05 4.84
C ARG A 133 -20.80 6.37 4.94
N ARG A 134 -20.13 6.57 6.07
CA ARG A 134 -19.30 7.74 6.35
C ARG A 134 -17.80 7.44 6.32
N ASP A 135 -17.45 6.22 5.90
CA ASP A 135 -16.05 5.89 5.64
C ASP A 135 -15.59 6.64 4.39
N GLU A 136 -14.45 7.28 4.47
CA GLU A 136 -13.89 8.08 3.38
C GLU A 136 -12.51 7.54 3.01
N LEU A 137 -12.30 7.29 1.71
CA LEU A 137 -11.02 6.87 1.16
C LEU A 137 -10.56 7.89 0.13
N TYR A 138 -9.48 8.60 0.43
CA TYR A 138 -8.87 9.59 -0.46
C TYR A 138 -7.58 9.04 -1.06
N ARG A 139 -7.55 8.87 -2.38
CA ARG A 139 -6.32 8.54 -3.11
C ARG A 139 -5.70 9.82 -3.65
N LEU A 140 -4.42 10.03 -3.37
CA LEU A 140 -3.65 11.17 -3.83
C LEU A 140 -2.49 10.72 -4.71
N THR A 141 -2.31 11.40 -5.83
CA THR A 141 -1.22 11.15 -6.76
C THR A 141 -0.11 12.18 -6.60
N PHE A 142 1.05 11.87 -7.16
CA PHE A 142 2.27 12.66 -7.07
C PHE A 142 2.13 14.12 -7.52
N ASP A 143 1.14 14.44 -8.35
CA ASP A 143 0.82 15.77 -8.88
C ASP A 143 -0.13 16.59 -8.00
N GLY A 144 -0.57 16.00 -6.87
CA GLY A 144 -1.52 16.63 -5.95
C GLY A 144 -2.99 16.41 -6.31
N SER A 145 -3.29 15.59 -7.32
CA SER A 145 -4.67 15.21 -7.62
C SER A 145 -5.26 14.34 -6.51
N VAL A 146 -6.53 14.58 -6.16
CA VAL A 146 -7.26 13.85 -5.12
C VAL A 146 -8.45 13.14 -5.76
N PHE A 147 -8.61 11.86 -5.42
CA PHE A 147 -9.73 11.03 -5.84
C PHE A 147 -10.45 10.50 -4.60
N ASP A 148 -11.76 10.62 -4.60
CA ASP A 148 -12.65 10.04 -3.59
C ASP A 148 -13.10 8.67 -4.10
N GLU A 149 -12.73 7.62 -3.39
CA GLU A 149 -12.96 6.23 -3.80
C GLU A 149 -13.93 5.57 -2.81
N PRO A 150 -15.11 5.13 -3.25
CA PRO A 150 -16.17 4.71 -2.31
C PRO A 150 -15.91 3.36 -1.63
N ASP A 151 -15.26 2.42 -2.33
CA ASP A 151 -15.21 1.03 -1.90
C ASP A 151 -13.79 0.58 -1.55
N PHE A 152 -12.85 0.86 -2.44
CA PHE A 152 -11.45 0.47 -2.27
C PHE A 152 -10.51 1.36 -3.09
N VAL A 153 -9.27 1.44 -2.62
CA VAL A 153 -8.12 2.08 -3.29
C VAL A 153 -7.08 1.02 -3.57
N VAL A 154 -6.52 1.04 -4.77
CA VAL A 154 -5.32 0.24 -5.11
C VAL A 154 -4.24 1.18 -5.64
N MET A 155 -3.01 1.00 -5.16
CA MET A 155 -1.85 1.80 -5.53
C MET A 155 -0.65 0.91 -5.83
N GLY A 156 0.27 1.39 -6.67
CA GLY A 156 1.52 0.70 -6.99
C GLY A 156 1.60 0.15 -8.40
N GLY A 157 2.63 -0.65 -8.68
CA GLY A 157 3.01 -1.03 -10.03
C GLY A 157 2.00 -1.89 -10.79
N GLN A 158 1.20 -2.68 -10.12
CA GLN A 158 0.20 -3.59 -10.70
C GLN A 158 -1.23 -3.22 -10.28
N ALA A 159 -1.47 -1.94 -10.03
CA ALA A 159 -2.74 -1.45 -9.48
C ALA A 159 -3.95 -1.85 -10.35
N GLU A 160 -3.83 -1.88 -11.67
CA GLU A 160 -4.93 -2.23 -12.56
C GLU A 160 -5.32 -3.70 -12.46
N ALA A 161 -4.34 -4.62 -12.42
CA ALA A 161 -4.59 -6.06 -12.27
C ALA A 161 -5.21 -6.36 -10.89
N VAL A 162 -4.67 -5.75 -9.82
CA VAL A 162 -5.21 -5.89 -8.46
C VAL A 162 -6.61 -5.29 -8.36
N SER A 163 -6.85 -4.11 -8.93
CA SER A 163 -8.16 -3.45 -8.93
C SER A 163 -9.21 -4.28 -9.68
N SER A 164 -8.84 -4.88 -10.82
CA SER A 164 -9.72 -5.77 -11.58
C SER A 164 -10.09 -7.01 -10.76
N ALA A 165 -9.12 -7.63 -10.08
CA ALA A 165 -9.35 -8.78 -9.22
C ALA A 165 -10.24 -8.43 -8.01
N LEU A 166 -9.99 -7.28 -7.35
CA LEU A 166 -10.85 -6.81 -6.27
C LEU A 166 -12.28 -6.56 -6.75
N ARG A 167 -12.45 -5.87 -7.88
CA ARG A 167 -13.75 -5.53 -8.43
C ARG A 167 -14.63 -6.74 -8.73
N SER A 168 -14.02 -7.87 -9.10
CA SER A 168 -14.74 -9.12 -9.38
C SER A 168 -15.27 -9.83 -8.13
N GLY A 169 -14.65 -9.63 -6.98
CA GLY A 169 -15.01 -10.31 -5.73
C GLY A 169 -15.52 -9.39 -4.61
N PHE A 170 -15.40 -8.07 -4.77
CA PHE A 170 -15.80 -7.11 -3.74
C PHE A 170 -17.32 -7.10 -3.55
N GLN A 171 -17.72 -7.17 -2.30
CA GLN A 171 -19.09 -6.98 -1.86
C GLN A 171 -19.09 -6.02 -0.68
N ALA A 172 -20.07 -5.14 -0.62
CA ALA A 172 -20.21 -4.23 0.51
C ALA A 172 -20.40 -5.01 1.82
N ARG A 173 -19.69 -4.61 2.86
CA ARG A 173 -19.77 -5.19 4.20
C ARG A 173 -19.30 -6.65 4.32
N LEU A 174 -18.30 -7.05 3.55
CA LEU A 174 -17.62 -8.33 3.78
C LEU A 174 -17.12 -8.43 5.24
N PRO A 175 -17.21 -9.59 5.88
CA PRO A 175 -16.50 -9.86 7.14
C PRO A 175 -14.98 -9.65 6.97
N LEU A 176 -14.27 -9.30 8.05
CA LEU A 176 -12.82 -9.03 7.98
C LEU A 176 -12.02 -10.17 7.35
N ALA A 177 -12.32 -11.43 7.71
CA ALA A 177 -11.60 -12.59 7.17
C ALA A 177 -11.77 -12.71 5.66
N GLU A 178 -13.01 -12.55 5.15
CA GLU A 178 -13.31 -12.61 3.71
C GLU A 178 -12.69 -11.43 2.95
N ALA A 179 -12.74 -10.21 3.51
CA ALA A 179 -12.13 -9.03 2.93
C ALA A 179 -10.59 -9.19 2.86
N LEU A 180 -9.97 -9.79 3.89
CA LEU A 180 -8.54 -10.06 3.94
C LEU A 180 -8.13 -11.12 2.89
N VAL A 181 -8.88 -12.21 2.78
CA VAL A 181 -8.62 -13.26 1.76
C VAL A 181 -8.76 -12.68 0.36
N LEU A 182 -9.79 -11.88 0.11
CA LEU A 182 -10.00 -11.19 -1.16
C LEU A 182 -8.82 -10.25 -1.49
N GLY A 183 -8.40 -9.41 -0.53
CA GLY A 183 -7.28 -8.50 -0.71
C GLY A 183 -5.95 -9.23 -0.95
N ALA A 184 -5.66 -10.30 -0.20
CA ALA A 184 -4.45 -11.10 -0.36
C ALA A 184 -4.42 -11.80 -1.73
N SER A 185 -5.55 -12.34 -2.18
CA SER A 185 -5.71 -12.98 -3.48
C SER A 185 -5.53 -12.00 -4.64
N ALA A 186 -6.10 -10.79 -4.50
CA ALA A 186 -5.94 -9.73 -5.49
C ALA A 186 -4.48 -9.26 -5.60
N LEU A 187 -3.78 -9.08 -4.48
CA LEU A 187 -2.35 -8.75 -4.48
C LEU A 187 -1.50 -9.85 -5.11
N ALA A 188 -1.83 -11.14 -4.87
CA ALA A 188 -1.15 -12.26 -5.51
C ALA A 188 -1.32 -12.25 -7.03
N THR A 189 -2.52 -11.90 -7.53
CA THR A 189 -2.79 -11.74 -8.96
C THR A 189 -1.92 -10.62 -9.57
N GLY A 190 -1.79 -9.49 -8.88
CA GLY A 190 -0.92 -8.40 -9.30
C GLY A 190 0.55 -8.82 -9.34
N ALA A 191 1.04 -9.53 -8.31
CA ALA A 191 2.42 -10.01 -8.26
C ALA A 191 2.74 -11.01 -9.40
N ALA A 192 1.79 -11.89 -9.74
CA ALA A 192 1.92 -12.82 -10.86
C ALA A 192 1.97 -12.09 -12.22
N ALA A 193 1.16 -11.06 -12.40
CA ALA A 193 1.17 -10.22 -13.61
C ALA A 193 2.51 -9.49 -13.80
N GLY A 194 3.11 -9.00 -12.72
CA GLY A 194 4.42 -8.33 -12.74
C GLY A 194 5.58 -9.24 -13.12
N ASN A 195 5.48 -10.53 -12.85
CA ASN A 195 6.53 -11.52 -13.14
C ASN A 195 6.40 -12.19 -14.53
N GLY A 196 5.51 -11.72 -15.41
CA GLY A 196 5.32 -12.29 -16.75
C GLY A 196 4.68 -13.68 -16.78
N ASN A 197 4.22 -14.21 -15.66
CA ASN A 197 3.64 -15.55 -15.53
C ASN A 197 2.08 -15.55 -15.53
N ALA A 198 1.49 -14.51 -16.11
CA ALA A 198 0.04 -14.30 -16.13
C ALA A 198 -0.77 -15.51 -16.71
N ALA A 199 -0.14 -16.32 -17.57
CA ALA A 199 -0.83 -17.44 -18.24
C ALA A 199 -1.00 -18.70 -17.38
N LYS A 200 -0.33 -18.85 -16.24
CA LYS A 200 -0.41 -20.05 -15.37
C LYS A 200 -1.20 -19.87 -14.09
N SER A 201 -1.69 -18.65 -13.80
CA SER A 201 -2.32 -18.31 -12.52
C SER A 201 -3.85 -18.29 -12.55
N ALA A 202 -4.50 -18.67 -13.63
CA ALA A 202 -5.96 -18.71 -13.71
C ALA A 202 -6.60 -19.88 -12.92
N THR A 203 -5.80 -20.79 -12.40
CA THR A 203 -6.28 -21.92 -11.60
C THR A 203 -5.64 -21.84 -10.21
N ALA A 204 -6.39 -21.35 -9.20
CA ALA A 204 -6.00 -21.17 -7.81
C ALA A 204 -4.78 -20.23 -7.65
N ALA A 205 -5.03 -18.91 -7.66
CA ALA A 205 -4.04 -17.93 -7.20
C ALA A 205 -3.70 -18.27 -5.74
N ALA A 206 -2.56 -18.91 -5.52
CA ALA A 206 -2.07 -19.13 -4.17
C ALA A 206 -1.91 -17.75 -3.52
N ALA A 207 -2.63 -17.51 -2.42
CA ALA A 207 -2.54 -16.28 -1.68
C ALA A 207 -1.07 -15.99 -1.32
N LEU A 208 -0.70 -14.71 -1.25
CA LEU A 208 0.65 -14.35 -0.79
C LEU A 208 0.87 -14.92 0.61
N PRO A 209 2.06 -15.47 0.89
CA PRO A 209 2.35 -16.00 2.22
C PRO A 209 2.23 -14.90 3.28
N PRO A 210 1.70 -15.20 4.46
CA PRO A 210 1.45 -14.22 5.53
C PRO A 210 2.67 -13.36 5.87
N GLN A 211 3.88 -13.93 5.78
CA GLN A 211 5.14 -13.23 6.06
C GLN A 211 5.45 -12.10 5.06
N LYS A 212 4.84 -12.11 3.88
CA LYS A 212 4.99 -11.05 2.87
C LYS A 212 3.87 -10.02 2.92
N LEU A 213 2.92 -10.17 3.84
CA LEU A 213 1.80 -9.26 3.99
C LEU A 213 2.00 -8.32 5.18
N GLU A 214 1.83 -7.04 4.94
CA GLU A 214 1.61 -6.04 5.97
C GLU A 214 0.12 -5.73 6.03
N VAL A 215 -0.52 -5.97 7.18
CA VAL A 215 -1.97 -5.83 7.37
C VAL A 215 -2.25 -4.95 8.58
N ALA A 216 -3.17 -4.01 8.41
CA ALA A 216 -3.72 -3.21 9.49
C ALA A 216 -5.20 -2.91 9.22
N VAL A 217 -5.93 -2.54 10.26
CA VAL A 217 -7.33 -2.13 10.18
C VAL A 217 -7.57 -0.86 10.99
N LEU A 218 -8.56 -0.08 10.55
CA LEU A 218 -9.31 0.84 11.39
C LEU A 218 -10.58 0.11 11.81
N ASP A 219 -10.70 -0.20 13.09
CA ASP A 219 -11.77 -1.02 13.66
C ASP A 219 -12.77 -0.13 14.40
N ARG A 220 -14.01 -0.06 13.90
CA ARG A 220 -15.10 0.77 14.40
C ARG A 220 -15.55 0.37 15.82
N ASN A 221 -15.35 -0.91 16.16
CA ASN A 221 -15.71 -1.42 17.48
C ASN A 221 -14.76 -0.96 18.60
N ARG A 222 -13.67 -0.29 18.26
CA ARG A 222 -12.74 0.29 19.23
C ARG A 222 -13.09 1.74 19.56
N THR A 223 -13.13 2.06 20.83
CA THR A 223 -13.68 3.33 21.33
C THR A 223 -12.77 4.54 21.24
N LYS A 224 -11.45 4.36 21.07
CA LYS A 224 -10.48 5.46 21.02
C LYS A 224 -9.59 5.34 19.78
N ARG A 225 -8.47 4.64 19.91
CA ARG A 225 -7.54 4.39 18.83
C ARG A 225 -8.06 3.23 18.00
N THR A 226 -8.58 3.50 16.81
CA THR A 226 -9.20 2.47 15.95
C THR A 226 -8.17 1.64 15.20
N PHE A 227 -6.98 2.22 14.96
CA PHE A 227 -5.91 1.56 14.22
C PHE A 227 -5.32 0.39 14.99
N ARG A 228 -5.18 -0.77 14.34
CA ARG A 228 -4.42 -1.92 14.82
C ARG A 228 -3.75 -2.68 13.68
N ARG A 229 -2.54 -3.17 13.91
CA ARG A 229 -1.87 -4.09 13.00
C ARG A 229 -2.33 -5.52 13.27
N ILE A 230 -2.39 -6.32 12.22
CA ILE A 230 -2.70 -7.76 12.28
C ILE A 230 -1.48 -8.50 11.74
N SER A 231 -0.85 -9.32 12.59
CA SER A 231 0.38 -10.05 12.26
C SER A 231 0.45 -11.39 13.00
N GLY A 232 1.42 -12.22 12.68
CA GLY A 232 1.68 -13.48 13.36
C GLY A 232 0.50 -14.46 13.29
N ALA A 233 0.18 -15.10 14.42
CA ALA A 233 -0.88 -16.10 14.52
C ALA A 233 -2.25 -15.54 14.10
N ALA A 234 -2.62 -14.35 14.57
CA ALA A 234 -3.89 -13.72 14.22
C ALA A 234 -4.09 -13.49 12.71
N LEU A 235 -3.01 -13.21 11.98
CA LEU A 235 -3.07 -13.09 10.53
C LEU A 235 -3.26 -14.45 9.86
N ARG A 236 -2.55 -15.48 10.34
CA ARG A 236 -2.68 -16.85 9.84
C ARG A 236 -4.09 -17.41 10.04
N ASP A 237 -4.64 -17.22 11.24
CA ASP A 237 -6.01 -17.64 11.59
C ASP A 237 -7.04 -17.01 10.66
N LEU A 238 -6.94 -15.70 10.41
CA LEU A 238 -7.85 -14.98 9.53
C LEU A 238 -7.74 -15.41 8.05
N LEU A 239 -6.54 -15.82 7.62
CA LEU A 239 -6.30 -16.32 6.27
C LEU A 239 -6.63 -17.81 6.12
N GLY A 240 -6.96 -18.51 7.21
CA GLY A 240 -7.21 -19.96 7.21
C GLY A 240 -5.98 -20.80 6.85
N VAL A 241 -4.77 -20.27 7.10
CA VAL A 241 -3.52 -20.97 6.85
C VAL A 241 -3.15 -21.78 8.10
N ALA A 242 -3.03 -23.11 7.95
CA ALA A 242 -2.62 -24.01 9.03
C ALA A 242 -1.27 -23.58 9.63
N ASP A 243 -1.11 -23.80 10.95
CA ASP A 243 0.09 -23.46 11.69
C ASP A 243 1.29 -24.25 11.13
N VAL A 244 2.10 -23.60 10.32
CA VAL A 244 3.46 -24.01 10.05
C VAL A 244 4.29 -23.28 11.11
N PRO A 245 4.96 -23.99 12.05
CA PRO A 245 5.80 -23.33 13.04
C PRO A 245 6.81 -22.44 12.32
N ASP A 246 6.98 -21.22 12.83
CA ASP A 246 8.04 -20.33 12.35
C ASP A 246 9.36 -21.09 12.46
N PRO A 247 10.22 -21.10 11.42
CA PRO A 247 11.52 -21.71 11.53
C PRO A 247 12.24 -21.10 12.71
N ASP A 248 12.73 -21.94 13.61
CA ASP A 248 13.48 -21.53 14.79
C ASP A 248 14.66 -20.67 14.33
N PRO A 249 14.81 -19.42 14.81
CA PRO A 249 15.92 -18.57 14.38
C PRO A 249 17.30 -19.15 14.73
N ASP A 250 17.35 -20.17 15.58
CA ASP A 250 18.57 -20.85 16.01
C ASP A 250 18.80 -22.21 15.33
N GLU A 251 17.97 -22.63 14.34
CA GLU A 251 18.20 -23.87 13.62
C GLU A 251 19.32 -23.70 12.58
N PRO A 252 20.50 -24.36 12.75
CA PRO A 252 21.59 -24.23 11.81
C PRO A 252 21.19 -24.83 10.45
N ALA A 253 21.38 -24.03 9.38
CA ALA A 253 21.13 -24.45 8.01
C ALA A 253 21.77 -25.82 7.72
N THR A 254 20.96 -26.82 7.44
CA THR A 254 21.42 -28.12 6.98
C THR A 254 22.20 -27.95 5.68
N PRO A 255 23.47 -28.39 5.60
CA PRO A 255 24.23 -28.26 4.36
C PRO A 255 23.59 -29.12 3.29
N SER A 256 23.27 -28.52 2.15
CA SER A 256 22.84 -29.23 0.95
C SER A 256 23.98 -30.15 0.48
N ASP A 257 23.71 -31.44 0.52
CA ASP A 257 24.55 -32.50 -0.01
C ASP A 257 24.71 -32.32 -1.53
N THR A 258 25.80 -31.70 -1.93
CA THR A 258 26.25 -31.68 -3.33
C THR A 258 27.05 -32.96 -3.54
N GLY A 259 26.35 -34.01 -4.01
CA GLY A 259 26.98 -35.24 -4.45
C GLY A 259 27.95 -34.96 -5.61
N GLU A 260 29.23 -35.00 -5.30
CA GLU A 260 30.28 -35.16 -6.30
C GLU A 260 30.26 -36.59 -6.80
N GLU A 261 29.72 -36.82 -7.98
CA GLU A 261 30.03 -38.03 -8.76
C GLU A 261 31.39 -37.84 -9.42
N SER A 262 32.40 -38.48 -8.82
CA SER A 262 33.69 -38.68 -9.45
C SER A 262 33.57 -39.81 -10.47
N SER A 263 33.57 -39.50 -11.75
CA SER A 263 33.84 -40.47 -12.81
C SER A 263 35.34 -40.54 -13.06
N GLY A 264 35.96 -41.60 -12.53
CA GLY A 264 37.27 -42.04 -12.97
C GLY A 264 37.18 -42.61 -14.39
N SER A 265 38.12 -42.26 -15.23
CA SER A 265 38.45 -42.98 -16.45
C SER A 265 39.97 -43.18 -16.51
N THR A 266 40.30 -44.42 -16.49
CA THR A 266 41.59 -45.04 -16.84
C THR A 266 41.82 -44.93 -18.37
N GLU A 267 42.95 -44.53 -18.79
CA GLU A 267 43.95 -44.91 -19.78
C GLU A 267 44.65 -43.72 -20.40
#